data_b7e46ef44a02b5ca1dcefd1657ce07a3
#
_entry.id   b7e46ef44a02b5ca1dcefd1657ce07a3
#
_cell.length_a   1.000
_cell.length_b   1.000
_cell.length_c   1.000
_cell.angle_alpha   90.00
_cell.angle_beta   90.00
_cell.angle_gamma   90.00
#
_symmetry.space_group_name_H-M   'P 1'
#
loop_
_entity.id
_entity.type
_entity.pdbx_description
1 polymer ?
#
loop_
_entity_poly.entity_id
_entity_poly.type
_entity_poly.pdbx_seq_one_letter_code
_entity_poly.pdbx_strand_id
1 'polypeptide(L)'
;MRWGCGVKVGIGWPAPCSSSIAEIPNEPRAFAVFDGDLDQDWFDRYAGAQALAVDTEAMGLIHGRDRLCLVQICDDNDQVACIRIARGQADAPRLKALMESPSIEKVFHFARFDVAALASGLGIRVNPIFCTKVGSRLARTYTPRHGLKDLVNELVGVELDKQAQSSDWGRVDELSDVQLAYAANDARYLLPARRQLEMMLRREERWELAERCFACIPVMSDLDRFRFINTFEH
;
A
#
# COMPACT_ATOMS: atom_id res chain seq x y z
N MET A 1 48.00 -43.55 33.48
CA MET A 1 47.51 -43.61 32.10
C MET A 1 46.88 -42.30 31.75
N ARG A 2 47.44 -41.59 30.77
CA ARG A 2 46.94 -40.24 30.29
C ARG A 2 45.91 -40.47 29.23
N TRP A 3 44.77 -39.75 29.31
CA TRP A 3 43.80 -39.56 28.21
C TRP A 3 43.80 -38.05 27.90
N GLY A 4 44.00 -37.67 26.89
CA GLY A 4 43.96 -37.37 25.51
C GLY A 4 43.02 -36.24 25.20
N CYS A 5 43.59 -35.21 24.56
CA CYS A 5 43.09 -33.97 23.95
C CYS A 5 41.63 -34.03 23.43
N GLY A 6 40.82 -33.09 23.92
CA GLY A 6 39.55 -32.67 23.28
C GLY A 6 39.80 -31.50 22.33
N VAL A 7 39.58 -31.72 21.04
CA VAL A 7 39.62 -30.69 20.00
C VAL A 7 38.30 -29.89 20.09
N LYS A 8 38.41 -28.60 20.42
CA LYS A 8 37.29 -27.64 20.28
C LYS A 8 37.20 -27.21 18.81
N VAL A 9 36.20 -27.69 18.11
CA VAL A 9 35.79 -27.16 16.79
C VAL A 9 34.96 -25.91 17.04
N GLY A 10 35.52 -24.73 16.82
CA GLY A 10 34.81 -23.48 16.82
C GLY A 10 34.02 -23.36 15.52
N ILE A 11 32.70 -23.45 15.61
CA ILE A 11 31.81 -23.08 14.50
C ILE A 11 31.76 -21.54 14.49
N GLY A 12 32.59 -20.94 13.64
CA GLY A 12 32.50 -19.51 13.34
C GLY A 12 31.29 -19.24 12.47
N TRP A 13 30.34 -18.47 12.97
CA TRP A 13 29.28 -17.91 12.16
C TRP A 13 29.91 -16.89 11.19
N PRO A 14 29.59 -16.90 9.89
CA PRO A 14 30.03 -15.85 9.00
C PRO A 14 29.42 -14.52 9.48
N ALA A 15 30.26 -13.48 9.54
CA ALA A 15 29.83 -12.13 9.84
C ALA A 15 28.73 -11.70 8.87
N PRO A 16 27.71 -10.94 9.32
CA PRO A 16 26.68 -10.43 8.43
C PRO A 16 27.35 -9.59 7.35
N CYS A 17 27.04 -9.91 6.10
CA CYS A 17 27.45 -9.12 4.95
C CYS A 17 26.93 -7.69 5.17
N SER A 18 27.82 -6.72 5.31
CA SER A 18 27.49 -5.31 5.36
C SER A 18 27.02 -4.88 3.96
N SER A 19 25.77 -5.15 3.63
CA SER A 19 25.09 -4.43 2.56
C SER A 19 24.97 -3.00 3.05
N SER A 20 25.69 -2.09 2.43
CA SER A 20 25.54 -0.65 2.61
C SER A 20 24.04 -0.33 2.43
N ILE A 21 23.37 0.04 3.52
CA ILE A 21 22.06 0.70 3.45
C ILE A 21 22.35 1.99 2.71
N ALA A 22 21.92 2.07 1.45
CA ALA A 22 21.98 3.31 0.69
C ALA A 22 21.17 4.33 1.50
N GLU A 23 21.85 5.41 1.92
CA GLU A 23 21.19 6.55 2.56
C GLU A 23 20.10 7.03 1.61
N ILE A 24 18.84 6.87 2.02
CA ILE A 24 17.71 7.37 1.25
C ILE A 24 17.78 8.90 1.35
N PRO A 25 17.91 9.64 0.23
CA PRO A 25 18.05 11.09 0.27
C PRO A 25 16.86 11.70 1.00
N ASN A 26 17.11 12.61 1.92
CA ASN A 26 16.09 13.36 2.68
C ASN A 26 15.55 14.56 1.86
N GLU A 27 15.67 14.51 0.52
CA GLU A 27 15.09 15.50 -0.38
C GLU A 27 13.64 15.14 -0.69
N PRO A 28 12.74 16.14 -0.83
CA PRO A 28 11.36 15.90 -1.23
C PRO A 28 11.35 15.23 -2.61
N ARG A 29 11.00 13.94 -2.63
CA ARG A 29 10.97 13.16 -3.87
C ARG A 29 9.80 13.63 -4.73
N ALA A 30 10.06 13.81 -6.02
CA ALA A 30 9.10 14.31 -6.98
C ALA A 30 7.84 13.43 -7.05
N PHE A 31 6.71 14.08 -7.20
CA PHE A 31 5.42 13.49 -7.55
C PHE A 31 4.73 14.40 -8.57
N ALA A 32 3.85 13.83 -9.39
CA ALA A 32 3.00 14.59 -10.30
C ALA A 32 1.59 14.73 -9.74
N VAL A 33 0.92 15.84 -10.05
CA VAL A 33 -0.46 16.11 -9.62
C VAL A 33 -1.35 16.23 -10.85
N PHE A 34 -2.47 15.55 -10.83
CA PHE A 34 -3.47 15.51 -11.90
C PHE A 34 -4.84 15.90 -11.36
N ASP A 35 -5.64 16.55 -12.20
CA ASP A 35 -7.03 16.88 -11.91
C ASP A 35 -7.96 15.89 -12.62
N GLY A 36 -8.75 15.18 -11.86
CA GLY A 36 -9.78 14.28 -12.33
C GLY A 36 -9.30 12.91 -12.79
N ASP A 37 -8.27 12.82 -13.61
CA ASP A 37 -7.71 11.57 -14.13
C ASP A 37 -6.25 11.76 -14.57
N LEU A 38 -5.55 10.67 -14.85
CA LEU A 38 -4.20 10.68 -15.42
C LEU A 38 -4.21 11.24 -16.85
N ASP A 39 -3.10 11.83 -17.29
CA ASP A 39 -2.84 12.04 -18.72
C ASP A 39 -2.47 10.73 -19.41
N GLN A 40 -2.28 10.78 -20.75
CA GLN A 40 -1.97 9.59 -21.53
C GLN A 40 -0.58 9.03 -21.23
N ASP A 41 0.41 9.90 -21.02
CA ASP A 41 1.81 9.48 -20.80
C ASP A 41 1.96 8.73 -19.46
N TRP A 42 1.27 9.18 -18.43
CA TRP A 42 1.27 8.52 -17.13
C TRP A 42 0.42 7.24 -17.12
N PHE A 43 -0.68 7.24 -17.88
CA PHE A 43 -1.45 6.02 -18.09
C PHE A 43 -0.61 4.94 -18.78
N ASP A 44 0.07 5.27 -19.89
CA ASP A 44 0.88 4.31 -20.64
C ASP A 44 2.05 3.78 -19.80
N ARG A 45 2.66 4.63 -18.98
CA ARG A 45 3.69 4.23 -18.01
C ARG A 45 3.17 3.17 -17.03
N TYR A 46 2.04 3.42 -16.42
CA TYR A 46 1.46 2.51 -15.42
C TYR A 46 0.84 1.26 -16.05
N ALA A 47 0.33 1.34 -17.27
CA ALA A 47 -0.26 0.20 -17.96
C ALA A 47 0.75 -0.93 -18.25
N GLY A 48 2.05 -0.61 -18.32
CA GLY A 48 3.14 -1.58 -18.46
C GLY A 48 3.62 -2.20 -17.15
N ALA A 49 3.13 -1.76 -16.00
CA ALA A 49 3.59 -2.23 -14.71
C ALA A 49 2.99 -3.61 -14.35
N GLN A 50 3.75 -4.42 -13.62
CA GLN A 50 3.23 -5.68 -13.03
C GLN A 50 2.46 -5.42 -11.74
N ALA A 51 2.83 -4.39 -10.99
CA ALA A 51 2.18 -3.98 -9.76
C ALA A 51 2.19 -2.46 -9.62
N LEU A 52 1.16 -1.91 -9.02
CA LEU A 52 1.04 -0.50 -8.65
C LEU A 52 0.66 -0.39 -7.17
N ALA A 53 1.41 0.42 -6.45
CA ALA A 53 1.02 0.85 -5.11
C ALA A 53 -0.09 1.89 -5.23
N VAL A 54 -1.10 1.78 -4.39
CA VAL A 54 -2.26 2.69 -4.40
C VAL A 54 -2.63 3.04 -2.97
N ASP A 55 -2.97 4.30 -2.75
CA ASP A 55 -3.55 4.80 -1.51
C ASP A 55 -4.66 5.81 -1.82
N THR A 56 -5.54 6.09 -0.87
CA THR A 56 -6.64 7.03 -1.08
C THR A 56 -6.89 7.91 0.14
N GLU A 57 -7.22 9.18 -0.12
CA GLU A 57 -7.68 10.10 0.92
C GLU A 57 -9.15 10.47 0.70
N ALA A 58 -9.91 10.48 1.79
CA ALA A 58 -11.32 10.81 1.80
C ALA A 58 -11.66 11.83 2.88
N MET A 59 -12.82 12.47 2.81
CA MET A 59 -13.30 13.42 3.84
C MET A 59 -13.56 12.77 5.21
N GLY A 60 -13.61 11.44 5.26
CA GLY A 60 -13.85 10.66 6.46
C GLY A 60 -13.99 9.16 6.14
N LEU A 61 -14.51 8.39 7.10
CA LEU A 61 -14.48 6.92 7.04
C LEU A 61 -15.82 6.28 6.64
N ILE A 62 -16.86 7.06 6.37
CA ILE A 62 -18.19 6.53 6.08
C ILE A 62 -18.45 6.54 4.57
N HIS A 63 -18.34 5.38 3.94
CA HIS A 63 -18.61 5.23 2.51
C HIS A 63 -20.03 5.67 2.14
N GLY A 64 -20.16 6.38 1.02
CA GLY A 64 -21.43 6.96 0.56
C GLY A 64 -21.83 8.28 1.22
N ARG A 65 -21.25 8.66 2.37
CA ARG A 65 -21.35 10.00 2.97
C ARG A 65 -20.10 10.82 2.68
N ASP A 66 -18.95 10.23 2.98
CA ASP A 66 -17.65 10.90 2.91
C ASP A 66 -17.04 10.60 1.53
N ARG A 67 -16.79 11.67 0.77
CA ARG A 67 -16.33 11.52 -0.61
C ARG A 67 -14.84 11.15 -0.68
N LEU A 68 -14.48 10.44 -1.73
CA LEU A 68 -13.09 10.28 -2.18
C LEU A 68 -12.55 11.64 -2.65
N CYS A 69 -11.33 11.98 -2.24
CA CYS A 69 -10.72 13.27 -2.51
C CYS A 69 -9.43 13.17 -3.32
N LEU A 70 -8.59 12.19 -3.01
CA LEU A 70 -7.29 12.02 -3.64
C LEU A 70 -7.02 10.55 -3.85
N VAL A 71 -6.36 10.19 -4.95
CA VAL A 71 -5.84 8.86 -5.23
C VAL A 71 -4.37 8.97 -5.56
N GLN A 72 -3.52 8.24 -4.84
CA GLN A 72 -2.10 8.16 -5.10
C GLN A 72 -1.77 6.84 -5.78
N ILE A 73 -0.91 6.88 -6.80
CA ILE A 73 -0.39 5.69 -7.48
C ILE A 73 1.13 5.81 -7.56
N CYS A 74 1.83 4.72 -7.26
CA CYS A 74 3.28 4.64 -7.40
C CYS A 74 3.69 3.35 -8.12
N ASP A 75 4.60 3.44 -9.07
CA ASP A 75 5.22 2.30 -9.74
C ASP A 75 6.55 1.88 -9.08
N ASP A 76 7.17 0.82 -9.62
CA ASP A 76 8.48 0.32 -9.13
C ASP A 76 9.65 1.28 -9.42
N ASN A 77 9.46 2.29 -10.27
CA ASN A 77 10.45 3.32 -10.58
C ASN A 77 10.32 4.56 -9.69
N ASP A 78 9.56 4.47 -8.61
CA ASP A 78 9.30 5.58 -7.69
C ASP A 78 8.59 6.79 -8.35
N GLN A 79 7.85 6.55 -9.44
CA GLN A 79 7.03 7.57 -10.07
C GLN A 79 5.68 7.63 -9.39
N VAL A 80 5.39 8.75 -8.74
CA VAL A 80 4.16 8.93 -7.97
C VAL A 80 3.25 9.92 -8.67
N ALA A 81 2.00 9.53 -8.89
CA ALA A 81 0.89 10.40 -9.31
C ALA A 81 -0.09 10.60 -8.16
N CYS A 82 -0.47 11.85 -7.91
CA CYS A 82 -1.54 12.26 -7.03
C CYS A 82 -2.71 12.78 -7.87
N ILE A 83 -3.83 12.09 -7.89
CA ILE A 83 -5.01 12.40 -8.71
C ILE A 83 -6.07 13.03 -7.80
N ARG A 84 -6.33 14.32 -7.98
CA ARG A 84 -7.37 15.05 -7.23
C ARG A 84 -8.74 14.73 -7.83
N ILE A 85 -9.66 14.27 -6.98
CA ILE A 85 -11.03 13.93 -7.38
C ILE A 85 -11.97 15.08 -7.01
N ALA A 86 -12.49 15.76 -8.01
CA ALA A 86 -13.36 16.92 -7.80
C ALA A 86 -14.71 16.50 -7.17
N ARG A 87 -15.35 17.45 -6.51
CA ARG A 87 -16.68 17.22 -5.94
C ARG A 87 -17.68 16.96 -7.05
N GLY A 88 -18.38 15.82 -6.97
CA GLY A 88 -19.38 15.40 -7.97
C GLY A 88 -18.80 14.68 -9.19
N GLN A 89 -17.48 14.51 -9.25
CA GLN A 89 -16.87 13.66 -10.26
C GLN A 89 -17.30 12.21 -10.03
N ALA A 90 -17.74 11.53 -11.10
CA ALA A 90 -18.27 10.18 -11.03
C ALA A 90 -17.43 9.14 -11.79
N ASP A 91 -16.47 9.57 -12.60
CA ASP A 91 -15.61 8.71 -13.39
C ASP A 91 -14.16 9.23 -13.49
N ALA A 92 -13.25 8.30 -13.80
CA ALA A 92 -11.85 8.54 -14.15
C ALA A 92 -11.42 7.35 -15.03
N PRO A 93 -11.64 7.40 -16.34
CA PRO A 93 -11.55 6.22 -17.22
C PRO A 93 -10.16 5.59 -17.28
N ARG A 94 -9.07 6.38 -17.26
CA ARG A 94 -7.70 5.85 -17.24
C ARG A 94 -7.36 5.21 -15.91
N LEU A 95 -7.69 5.88 -14.80
CA LEU A 95 -7.55 5.31 -13.46
C LEU A 95 -8.35 4.00 -13.36
N LYS A 96 -9.61 3.99 -13.82
CA LYS A 96 -10.47 2.79 -13.83
C LYS A 96 -9.81 1.66 -14.61
N ALA A 97 -9.31 1.92 -15.81
CA ALA A 97 -8.65 0.91 -16.64
C ALA A 97 -7.45 0.26 -15.94
N LEU A 98 -6.62 1.04 -15.21
CA LEU A 98 -5.51 0.51 -14.42
C LEU A 98 -5.99 -0.33 -13.23
N MET A 99 -6.96 0.17 -12.47
CA MET A 99 -7.46 -0.48 -11.27
C MET A 99 -8.22 -1.79 -11.56
N GLU A 100 -8.89 -1.89 -12.70
CA GLU A 100 -9.64 -3.08 -13.12
C GLU A 100 -8.82 -4.03 -14.00
N SER A 101 -7.59 -3.65 -14.40
CA SER A 101 -6.71 -4.50 -15.20
C SER A 101 -6.33 -5.79 -14.45
N PRO A 102 -6.61 -6.99 -15.00
CA PRO A 102 -6.26 -8.25 -14.35
C PRO A 102 -4.75 -8.54 -14.39
N SER A 103 -3.99 -7.86 -15.25
CA SER A 103 -2.55 -8.03 -15.39
C SER A 103 -1.72 -7.21 -14.42
N ILE A 104 -2.32 -6.25 -13.72
CA ILE A 104 -1.65 -5.35 -12.78
C ILE A 104 -2.12 -5.66 -11.37
N GLU A 105 -1.22 -6.04 -10.47
CA GLU A 105 -1.55 -6.18 -9.05
C GLU A 105 -1.65 -4.81 -8.38
N LYS A 106 -2.72 -4.52 -7.66
CA LYS A 106 -2.88 -3.28 -6.89
C LYS A 106 -2.55 -3.52 -5.43
N VAL A 107 -1.53 -2.82 -4.94
CA VAL A 107 -0.97 -2.98 -3.59
C VAL A 107 -1.42 -1.83 -2.71
N PHE A 108 -2.14 -2.13 -1.64
CA PHE A 108 -2.68 -1.16 -0.68
C PHE A 108 -2.20 -1.46 0.74
N HIS A 109 -2.35 -0.47 1.62
CA HIS A 109 -2.32 -0.71 3.06
C HIS A 109 -3.71 -0.54 3.65
N PHE A 110 -4.34 -1.63 4.11
CA PHE A 110 -5.75 -1.68 4.52
C PHE A 110 -6.75 -1.53 3.35
N ALA A 111 -6.47 -2.23 2.25
CA ALA A 111 -7.20 -2.21 0.98
C ALA A 111 -8.74 -2.20 1.08
N ARG A 112 -9.33 -2.78 2.15
CA ARG A 112 -10.76 -2.80 2.40
C ARG A 112 -11.39 -1.40 2.36
N PHE A 113 -10.68 -0.39 2.90
CA PHE A 113 -11.12 1.00 2.88
C PHE A 113 -11.01 1.61 1.48
N ASP A 114 -9.84 1.51 0.86
CA ASP A 114 -9.55 2.14 -0.43
C ASP A 114 -10.40 1.58 -1.56
N VAL A 115 -10.56 0.26 -1.59
CA VAL A 115 -11.41 -0.43 -2.57
C VAL A 115 -12.87 0.02 -2.45
N ALA A 116 -13.36 0.19 -1.21
CA ALA A 116 -14.70 0.71 -0.98
C ALA A 116 -14.84 2.19 -1.37
N ALA A 117 -13.81 3.01 -1.12
CA ALA A 117 -13.78 4.43 -1.51
C ALA A 117 -13.78 4.60 -3.04
N LEU A 118 -12.93 3.84 -3.75
CA LEU A 118 -12.86 3.82 -5.21
C LEU A 118 -14.19 3.34 -5.84
N ALA A 119 -14.79 2.30 -5.28
CA ALA A 119 -16.06 1.78 -5.78
C ALA A 119 -17.23 2.73 -5.50
N SER A 120 -17.24 3.43 -4.37
CA SER A 120 -18.30 4.39 -4.03
C SER A 120 -18.16 5.72 -4.76
N GLY A 121 -16.91 6.20 -4.93
CA GLY A 121 -16.62 7.50 -5.53
C GLY A 121 -16.62 7.48 -7.06
N LEU A 122 -16.04 6.46 -7.67
CA LEU A 122 -15.76 6.41 -9.11
C LEU A 122 -16.30 5.16 -9.81
N GLY A 123 -17.03 4.29 -9.11
CA GLY A 123 -17.55 3.05 -9.69
C GLY A 123 -16.45 2.06 -10.13
N ILE A 124 -15.26 2.12 -9.51
CA ILE A 124 -14.10 1.29 -9.86
C ILE A 124 -14.13 -0.02 -9.09
N ARG A 125 -13.97 -1.15 -9.78
CA ARG A 125 -13.90 -2.50 -9.22
C ARG A 125 -12.47 -3.02 -9.24
N VAL A 126 -11.74 -2.80 -8.16
CA VAL A 126 -10.30 -3.13 -8.08
C VAL A 126 -10.09 -4.64 -8.03
N ASN A 127 -9.24 -5.16 -8.92
CA ASN A 127 -8.77 -6.55 -8.94
C ASN A 127 -7.59 -6.72 -9.93
N PRO A 128 -6.55 -7.56 -9.62
CA PRO A 128 -6.26 -8.23 -8.35
C PRO A 128 -5.71 -7.28 -7.28
N ILE A 129 -5.78 -7.71 -6.03
CA ILE A 129 -5.41 -6.90 -4.85
C ILE A 129 -4.35 -7.64 -4.02
N PHE A 130 -3.34 -6.89 -3.54
CA PHE A 130 -2.49 -7.27 -2.42
C PHE A 130 -2.70 -6.27 -1.27
N CYS A 131 -2.99 -6.76 -0.07
CA CYS A 131 -3.15 -5.90 1.11
C CYS A 131 -1.98 -6.10 2.07
N THR A 132 -1.10 -5.11 2.20
CA THR A 132 0.08 -5.18 3.07
C THR A 132 -0.28 -5.33 4.55
N LYS A 133 -1.42 -4.78 5.00
CA LYS A 133 -1.90 -4.96 6.39
C LYS A 133 -2.35 -6.39 6.67
N VAL A 134 -3.06 -7.02 5.74
CA VAL A 134 -3.45 -8.44 5.84
C VAL A 134 -2.20 -9.32 5.75
N GLY A 135 -1.33 -9.09 4.77
CA GLY A 135 -0.05 -9.78 4.64
C GLY A 135 0.80 -9.67 5.90
N SER A 136 0.88 -8.46 6.48
CA SER A 136 1.59 -8.22 7.73
C SER A 136 1.03 -9.02 8.91
N ARG A 137 -0.28 -9.10 9.04
CA ARG A 137 -0.92 -9.89 10.11
C ARG A 137 -0.65 -11.39 9.98
N LEU A 138 -0.57 -11.88 8.76
CA LEU A 138 -0.27 -13.29 8.50
C LEU A 138 1.23 -13.61 8.61
N ALA A 139 2.11 -12.70 8.20
CA ALA A 139 3.56 -12.91 8.23
C ALA A 139 4.21 -12.55 9.57
N ARG A 140 3.81 -11.41 10.18
CA ARG A 140 4.46 -10.81 11.37
C ARG A 140 3.67 -11.11 12.64
N THR A 141 3.49 -12.39 12.96
CA THR A 141 2.70 -12.85 14.13
C THR A 141 3.36 -12.54 15.48
N TYR A 142 4.61 -12.11 15.48
CA TYR A 142 5.39 -11.74 16.67
C TYR A 142 5.12 -10.32 17.17
N THR A 143 4.31 -9.54 16.48
CA THR A 143 4.01 -8.15 16.85
C THR A 143 2.55 -7.80 16.60
N PRO A 144 1.91 -6.94 17.43
CA PRO A 144 0.60 -6.37 17.15
C PRO A 144 0.65 -5.13 16.23
N ARG A 145 1.84 -4.66 15.84
CA ARG A 145 2.06 -3.42 15.09
C ARG A 145 1.96 -3.67 13.59
N HIS A 146 0.77 -3.48 13.02
CA HIS A 146 0.47 -3.68 11.61
C HIS A 146 0.04 -2.38 10.90
N GLY A 147 0.29 -1.21 11.51
CA GLY A 147 0.10 0.10 10.86
C GLY A 147 1.15 0.36 9.79
N LEU A 148 0.84 1.25 8.82
CA LEU A 148 1.73 1.55 7.70
C LEU A 148 3.11 2.03 8.19
N LYS A 149 3.14 2.97 9.13
CA LYS A 149 4.40 3.49 9.70
C LYS A 149 5.27 2.37 10.29
N ASP A 150 4.70 1.52 11.14
CA ASP A 150 5.45 0.43 11.77
C ASP A 150 5.93 -0.60 10.73
N LEU A 151 5.09 -0.89 9.74
CA LEU A 151 5.40 -1.80 8.65
C LEU A 151 6.57 -1.29 7.80
N VAL A 152 6.48 -0.06 7.34
CA VAL A 152 7.50 0.57 6.47
C VAL A 152 8.81 0.73 7.23
N ASN A 153 8.76 1.18 8.49
CA ASN A 153 9.97 1.30 9.31
C ASN A 153 10.67 -0.05 9.47
N GLU A 154 9.95 -1.11 9.76
CA GLU A 154 10.55 -2.44 10.00
C GLU A 154 11.01 -3.13 8.70
N LEU A 155 10.21 -3.07 7.62
CA LEU A 155 10.49 -3.84 6.40
C LEU A 155 11.25 -3.07 5.32
N VAL A 156 11.19 -1.74 5.36
CA VAL A 156 11.82 -0.86 4.36
C VAL A 156 12.91 0.01 4.97
N GLY A 157 12.93 0.20 6.30
CA GLY A 157 13.91 1.02 7.01
C GLY A 157 13.65 2.52 6.91
N VAL A 158 12.41 2.93 6.58
CA VAL A 158 12.03 4.34 6.42
C VAL A 158 11.07 4.76 7.52
N GLU A 159 11.31 5.91 8.13
CA GLU A 159 10.40 6.50 9.11
C GLU A 159 9.43 7.47 8.42
N LEU A 160 8.13 7.11 8.38
CA LEU A 160 7.07 7.97 7.83
C LEU A 160 6.66 9.05 8.82
N ASP A 161 6.50 10.29 8.33
CA ASP A 161 5.92 11.40 9.09
C ASP A 161 4.39 11.21 9.23
N LYS A 162 3.81 11.70 10.32
CA LYS A 162 2.36 11.66 10.60
C LYS A 162 1.68 13.03 10.58
N GLN A 163 2.43 14.11 10.34
CA GLN A 163 1.92 15.48 10.57
C GLN A 163 0.70 15.82 9.71
N ALA A 164 0.57 15.28 8.51
CA ALA A 164 -0.53 15.58 7.60
C ALA A 164 -1.69 14.57 7.62
N GLN A 165 -1.65 13.52 8.45
CA GLN A 165 -2.68 12.47 8.52
C GLN A 165 -4.09 13.00 8.84
N SER A 166 -4.20 14.12 9.55
CA SER A 166 -5.48 14.74 9.98
C SER A 166 -5.88 15.93 9.10
N SER A 167 -5.41 15.98 7.85
CA SER A 167 -5.67 17.08 6.93
C SER A 167 -7.13 17.15 6.49
N ASP A 168 -7.59 18.36 6.15
CA ASP A 168 -8.88 18.54 5.46
C ASP A 168 -8.72 18.23 3.97
N TRP A 169 -8.91 16.96 3.62
CA TRP A 169 -8.83 16.48 2.24
C TRP A 169 -9.99 16.99 1.36
N GLY A 170 -11.05 17.55 1.97
CA GLY A 170 -12.22 18.07 1.26
C GLY A 170 -11.91 19.24 0.32
N ARG A 171 -10.81 19.95 0.58
CA ARG A 171 -10.36 21.11 -0.20
C ARG A 171 -9.30 20.70 -1.24
N VAL A 172 -9.68 19.85 -2.18
CA VAL A 172 -8.74 19.24 -3.14
C VAL A 172 -7.94 20.24 -3.96
N ASP A 173 -8.54 21.42 -4.25
CA ASP A 173 -7.90 22.49 -5.03
C ASP A 173 -6.91 23.33 -4.20
N GLU A 174 -6.96 23.23 -2.87
CA GLU A 174 -6.16 24.01 -1.91
C GLU A 174 -5.14 23.13 -1.15
N LEU A 175 -4.92 21.88 -1.58
CA LEU A 175 -3.96 21.00 -0.94
C LEU A 175 -2.54 21.57 -1.07
N SER A 176 -1.86 21.72 0.05
CA SER A 176 -0.47 22.18 0.09
C SER A 176 0.49 21.09 -0.42
N ASP A 177 1.67 21.51 -0.87
CA ASP A 177 2.74 20.58 -1.25
C ASP A 177 3.11 19.61 -0.12
N VAL A 178 3.02 20.03 1.13
CA VAL A 178 3.27 19.19 2.31
C VAL A 178 2.24 18.07 2.42
N GLN A 179 0.95 18.37 2.20
CA GLN A 179 -0.12 17.36 2.20
C GLN A 179 0.02 16.40 1.04
N LEU A 180 0.31 16.91 -0.15
CA LEU A 180 0.53 16.07 -1.34
C LEU A 180 1.77 15.19 -1.20
N ALA A 181 2.86 15.72 -0.64
CA ALA A 181 4.07 14.93 -0.36
C ALA A 181 3.82 13.83 0.69
N TYR A 182 3.03 14.14 1.72
CA TYR A 182 2.60 13.14 2.71
C TYR A 182 1.84 12.01 2.02
N ALA A 183 0.77 12.34 1.28
CA ALA A 183 -0.05 11.38 0.57
C ALA A 183 0.77 10.54 -0.45
N ALA A 184 1.69 11.17 -1.19
CA ALA A 184 2.59 10.49 -2.10
C ALA A 184 3.47 9.45 -1.38
N ASN A 185 3.93 9.74 -0.16
CA ASN A 185 4.79 8.84 0.62
C ASN A 185 4.02 7.63 1.15
N ASP A 186 2.73 7.73 1.43
CA ASP A 186 1.93 6.59 1.90
C ASP A 186 1.80 5.50 0.83
N ALA A 187 1.75 5.86 -0.46
CA ALA A 187 1.82 4.90 -1.57
C ALA A 187 3.25 4.42 -1.89
N ARG A 188 4.24 5.30 -1.82
CA ARG A 188 5.62 5.11 -2.30
C ARG A 188 6.31 3.84 -1.78
N TYR A 189 6.10 3.52 -0.53
CA TYR A 189 6.80 2.43 0.15
C TYR A 189 6.03 1.09 0.17
N LEU A 190 4.86 1.03 -0.46
CA LEU A 190 4.03 -0.18 -0.43
C LEU A 190 4.62 -1.32 -1.28
N LEU A 191 5.20 -1.02 -2.47
CA LEU A 191 5.82 -2.07 -3.32
C LEU A 191 7.06 -2.68 -2.66
N PRO A 192 8.00 -1.92 -2.09
CA PRO A 192 9.09 -2.49 -1.29
C PRO A 192 8.59 -3.35 -0.11
N ALA A 193 7.61 -2.86 0.65
CA ALA A 193 7.02 -3.61 1.76
C ALA A 193 6.31 -4.89 1.30
N ARG A 194 5.61 -4.85 0.17
CA ARG A 194 4.94 -6.00 -0.47
C ARG A 194 5.96 -7.10 -0.78
N ARG A 195 7.12 -6.76 -1.36
CA ARG A 195 8.17 -7.74 -1.68
C ARG A 195 8.70 -8.46 -0.42
N GLN A 196 8.92 -7.72 0.66
CA GLN A 196 9.36 -8.31 1.93
C GLN A 196 8.27 -9.22 2.53
N LEU A 197 7.02 -8.78 2.51
CA LEU A 197 5.90 -9.58 3.00
C LEU A 197 5.71 -10.88 2.19
N GLU A 198 5.86 -10.84 0.88
CA GLU A 198 5.79 -12.06 0.05
C GLU A 198 6.86 -13.07 0.45
N MET A 199 8.12 -12.63 0.60
CA MET A 199 9.19 -13.52 1.06
C MET A 199 8.89 -14.14 2.42
N MET A 200 8.37 -13.34 3.37
CA MET A 200 7.99 -13.83 4.69
C MET A 200 6.82 -14.82 4.62
N LEU A 201 5.77 -14.51 3.86
CA LEU A 201 4.59 -15.38 3.71
C LEU A 201 4.95 -16.72 3.07
N ARG A 202 5.83 -16.72 2.06
CA ARG A 202 6.31 -17.94 1.42
C ARG A 202 7.17 -18.77 2.38
N ARG A 203 8.09 -18.15 3.11
CA ARG A 203 8.91 -18.82 4.12
C ARG A 203 8.09 -19.47 5.22
N GLU A 204 7.00 -18.82 5.65
CA GLU A 204 6.10 -19.32 6.71
C GLU A 204 4.99 -20.26 6.14
N GLU A 205 5.04 -20.62 4.86
CA GLU A 205 4.04 -21.44 4.16
C GLU A 205 2.59 -20.90 4.27
N ARG A 206 2.46 -19.54 4.27
CA ARG A 206 1.17 -18.84 4.42
C ARG A 206 0.74 -18.08 3.16
N TRP A 207 1.47 -18.24 2.06
CA TRP A 207 1.20 -17.49 0.83
C TRP A 207 -0.20 -17.77 0.28
N GLU A 208 -0.56 -19.05 0.10
CA GLU A 208 -1.88 -19.43 -0.41
C GLU A 208 -3.04 -18.94 0.48
N LEU A 209 -2.84 -18.94 1.81
CA LEU A 209 -3.82 -18.37 2.73
C LEU A 209 -3.95 -16.87 2.53
N ALA A 210 -2.84 -16.17 2.34
CA ALA A 210 -2.83 -14.73 2.10
C ALA A 210 -3.56 -14.36 0.79
N GLU A 211 -3.30 -15.08 -0.31
CA GLU A 211 -4.01 -14.89 -1.59
C GLU A 211 -5.52 -15.04 -1.44
N ARG A 212 -5.97 -16.06 -0.72
CA ARG A 212 -7.40 -16.25 -0.42
C ARG A 212 -7.98 -15.11 0.42
N CYS A 213 -7.22 -14.60 1.39
CA CYS A 213 -7.61 -13.43 2.17
C CYS A 213 -7.70 -12.16 1.30
N PHE A 214 -6.77 -11.97 0.37
CA PHE A 214 -6.82 -10.83 -0.57
C PHE A 214 -8.04 -10.92 -1.48
N ALA A 215 -8.37 -12.12 -1.96
CA ALA A 215 -9.57 -12.36 -2.79
C ALA A 215 -10.90 -12.07 -2.05
N CYS A 216 -10.91 -12.07 -0.73
CA CYS A 216 -12.09 -11.69 0.08
C CYS A 216 -12.28 -10.17 0.21
N ILE A 217 -11.26 -9.35 -0.07
CA ILE A 217 -11.31 -7.90 0.16
C ILE A 217 -12.45 -7.21 -0.61
N PRO A 218 -12.72 -7.50 -1.91
CA PRO A 218 -13.84 -6.89 -2.60
C PRO A 218 -15.20 -7.15 -1.92
N VAL A 219 -15.42 -8.36 -1.43
CA VAL A 219 -16.64 -8.71 -0.68
C VAL A 219 -16.72 -7.93 0.63
N MET A 220 -15.62 -7.86 1.38
CA MET A 220 -15.57 -7.09 2.64
C MET A 220 -15.83 -5.59 2.39
N SER A 221 -15.30 -5.05 1.30
CA SER A 221 -15.53 -3.66 0.88
C SER A 221 -17.00 -3.40 0.48
N ASP A 222 -17.64 -4.33 -0.19
CA ASP A 222 -19.08 -4.22 -0.52
C ASP A 222 -19.94 -4.29 0.74
N LEU A 223 -19.60 -5.14 1.73
CA LEU A 223 -20.30 -5.18 3.02
C LEU A 223 -20.22 -3.83 3.74
N ASP A 224 -19.04 -3.17 3.75
CA ASP A 224 -18.88 -1.83 4.33
C ASP A 224 -19.73 -0.78 3.59
N ARG A 225 -19.68 -0.78 2.27
CA ARG A 225 -20.45 0.17 1.42
C ARG A 225 -21.95 0.04 1.63
N PHE A 226 -22.45 -1.19 1.75
CA PHE A 226 -23.87 -1.47 1.97
C PHE A 226 -24.26 -1.49 3.46
N ARG A 227 -23.30 -1.21 4.36
CA ARG A 227 -23.52 -1.14 5.82
C ARG A 227 -23.97 -2.45 6.45
N PHE A 228 -23.57 -3.58 5.91
CA PHE A 228 -23.69 -4.90 6.53
C PHE A 228 -22.56 -5.10 7.54
N ILE A 229 -22.75 -4.52 8.73
CA ILE A 229 -21.75 -4.60 9.81
C ILE A 229 -21.85 -5.99 10.45
N ASN A 230 -20.70 -6.53 10.88
CA ASN A 230 -20.58 -7.78 11.64
C ASN A 230 -21.16 -9.01 10.93
N THR A 231 -21.20 -9.05 9.61
CA THR A 231 -21.72 -10.20 8.83
C THR A 231 -21.04 -11.53 9.19
N PHE A 232 -19.76 -11.50 9.60
CA PHE A 232 -18.97 -12.66 9.97
C PHE A 232 -18.66 -12.72 11.48
N GLU A 233 -19.24 -11.84 12.30
CA GLU A 233 -19.05 -11.82 13.74
C GLU A 233 -20.25 -12.49 14.44
N HIS A 234 -19.99 -13.08 15.59
CA HIS A 234 -21.01 -13.70 16.44
C HIS A 234 -21.20 -12.91 17.71
#